data_3bd85be02db124761dd74336e9fa1ba0
#
_entry.id   3bd85be02db124761dd74336e9fa1ba0
#
_cell.length_a   1.000
_cell.length_b   1.000
_cell.length_c   1.000
_cell.angle_alpha   90.00
_cell.angle_beta   90.00
_cell.angle_gamma   90.00
#
_symmetry.space_group_name_H-M   'P 1'
#
loop_
_entity.id
_entity.type
_entity.pdbx_description
1 polymer ?
#
loop_
_entity_poly.entity_id
_entity_poly.type
_entity_poly.pdbx_seq_one_letter_code
_entity_poly.pdbx_strand_id
1 'polypeptide(L)'
;MAWLNADEVRRHYNDWDFTAEGRIRQSQRMRELADEANTDYCIVDFVAPLIEMRNNFKADWTIWIDTIREGRYADTNKMFVEPEVYDFRITEQNAEKWVDFVAEHILDDRRRPVFDWKRETVQMLGRWQPWHDGHRWLFERLLARTGQVVIQVRDVQGWQGSNPFEVEKVKSFMQELKNQLGGN
;
A
#
# COMPACT_ATOMS: atom_id res chain seq x y z
N MET A 1 -8.75 -17.47 5.27
CA MET A 1 -8.04 -16.38 5.97
C MET A 1 -7.03 -16.99 6.93
N ALA A 2 -5.77 -16.54 6.89
CA ALA A 2 -4.72 -16.92 7.85
C ALA A 2 -4.40 -15.74 8.77
N TRP A 3 -3.86 -16.02 9.94
CA TRP A 3 -3.32 -15.05 10.88
C TRP A 3 -1.98 -15.52 11.41
N LEU A 4 -0.97 -14.67 11.27
CA LEU A 4 0.39 -14.90 11.73
C LEU A 4 0.72 -13.86 12.82
N ASN A 5 0.87 -14.35 14.06
CA ASN A 5 1.34 -13.54 15.17
C ASN A 5 2.85 -13.72 15.36
N ALA A 6 3.59 -12.62 15.42
CA ALA A 6 5.05 -12.66 15.46
C ALA A 6 5.62 -13.37 16.69
N ASP A 7 4.95 -13.27 17.85
CA ASP A 7 5.43 -13.93 19.09
C ASP A 7 5.22 -15.45 19.01
N GLU A 8 4.14 -15.91 18.37
CA GLU A 8 3.91 -17.34 18.13
C GLU A 8 4.92 -17.90 17.14
N VAL A 9 5.21 -17.17 16.06
CA VAL A 9 6.23 -17.53 15.10
C VAL A 9 7.62 -17.59 15.77
N ARG A 10 7.98 -16.60 16.58
CA ARG A 10 9.24 -16.64 17.36
C ARG A 10 9.33 -17.86 18.28
N ARG A 11 8.22 -18.19 18.94
CA ARG A 11 8.14 -19.38 19.81
C ARG A 11 8.35 -20.65 19.01
N HIS A 12 7.73 -20.77 17.85
CA HIS A 12 7.86 -21.94 16.99
C HIS A 12 9.31 -22.18 16.52
N TYR A 13 10.00 -21.09 16.15
CA TYR A 13 11.38 -21.14 15.68
C TYR A 13 12.41 -21.03 16.83
N ASN A 14 11.97 -20.87 18.07
CA ASN A 14 12.81 -20.62 19.25
C ASN A 14 13.82 -19.47 19.01
N ASP A 15 13.39 -18.40 18.37
CA ASP A 15 14.20 -17.23 17.98
C ASP A 15 13.73 -15.96 18.68
N TRP A 16 14.36 -15.68 19.82
CA TRP A 16 14.07 -14.52 20.67
C TRP A 16 15.13 -13.41 20.54
N ASP A 17 15.77 -13.34 19.37
CA ASP A 17 16.69 -12.26 19.06
C ASP A 17 15.94 -10.97 18.69
N PHE A 18 16.08 -9.93 19.53
CA PHE A 18 15.45 -8.62 19.35
C PHE A 18 16.45 -7.53 18.89
N THR A 19 17.66 -7.92 18.49
CA THR A 19 18.58 -6.99 17.80
C THR A 19 17.97 -6.52 16.48
N ALA A 20 18.54 -5.50 15.84
CA ALA A 20 18.09 -5.04 14.53
C ALA A 20 18.11 -6.17 13.50
N GLU A 21 19.20 -6.95 13.46
CA GLU A 21 19.37 -8.11 12.58
C GLU A 21 18.33 -9.20 12.87
N GLY A 22 18.09 -9.52 14.14
CA GLY A 22 17.08 -10.49 14.55
C GLY A 22 15.66 -10.07 14.18
N ARG A 23 15.37 -8.77 14.24
CA ARG A 23 14.07 -8.21 13.82
C ARG A 23 13.91 -8.27 12.31
N ILE A 24 14.94 -7.96 11.53
CA ILE A 24 14.92 -8.07 10.07
C ILE A 24 14.73 -9.53 9.65
N ARG A 25 15.46 -10.47 10.24
CA ARG A 25 15.29 -11.90 10.01
C ARG A 25 13.87 -12.38 10.30
N GLN A 26 13.28 -11.91 11.41
CA GLN A 26 11.90 -12.22 11.75
C GLN A 26 10.91 -11.66 10.72
N SER A 27 11.12 -10.45 10.24
CA SER A 27 10.28 -9.85 9.19
C SER A 27 10.31 -10.66 7.89
N GLN A 28 11.49 -11.13 7.48
CA GLN A 28 11.64 -12.02 6.31
C GLN A 28 10.88 -13.32 6.50
N ARG A 29 11.04 -13.98 7.65
CA ARG A 29 10.31 -15.20 8.01
C ARG A 29 8.80 -15.01 7.99
N MET A 30 8.31 -13.89 8.54
CA MET A 30 6.87 -13.56 8.51
C MET A 30 6.39 -13.38 7.08
N ARG A 31 7.20 -12.80 6.20
CA ARG A 31 6.88 -12.68 4.77
C ARG A 31 6.81 -14.03 4.08
N GLU A 32 7.79 -14.89 4.27
CA GLU A 32 7.83 -16.24 3.69
C GLU A 32 6.60 -17.05 4.11
N LEU A 33 6.25 -17.04 5.39
CA LEU A 33 5.06 -17.72 5.90
C LEU A 33 3.75 -17.13 5.34
N ALA A 34 3.70 -15.83 5.12
CA ALA A 34 2.55 -15.19 4.51
C ALA A 34 2.40 -15.57 3.03
N ASP A 35 3.50 -15.68 2.30
CA ASP A 35 3.52 -16.10 0.89
C ASP A 35 3.15 -17.60 0.73
N GLU A 36 3.52 -18.42 1.70
CA GLU A 36 3.16 -19.85 1.74
C GLU A 36 1.69 -20.08 2.16
N ALA A 37 1.05 -19.09 2.78
CA ALA A 37 -0.33 -19.21 3.21
C ALA A 37 -1.28 -19.30 2.01
N ASN A 38 -1.81 -20.47 1.76
CA ASN A 38 -2.77 -20.73 0.66
C ASN A 38 -4.19 -20.24 1.05
N THR A 39 -4.33 -18.92 1.22
CA THR A 39 -5.60 -18.28 1.60
C THR A 39 -5.76 -16.93 0.87
N ASP A 40 -7.01 -16.48 0.68
CA ASP A 40 -7.28 -15.18 0.05
C ASP A 40 -6.74 -13.99 0.86
N TYR A 41 -6.66 -14.13 2.18
CA TYR A 41 -6.17 -13.11 3.10
C TYR A 41 -5.23 -13.72 4.13
N CYS A 42 -4.10 -13.08 4.35
CA CYS A 42 -3.19 -13.37 5.46
C CYS A 42 -2.98 -12.10 6.29
N ILE A 43 -3.44 -12.11 7.54
CA ILE A 43 -3.18 -11.04 8.50
C ILE A 43 -1.85 -11.35 9.18
N VAL A 44 -0.92 -10.38 9.13
CA VAL A 44 0.39 -10.52 9.76
C VAL A 44 0.54 -9.44 10.82
N ASP A 45 0.62 -9.89 12.06
CA ASP A 45 0.68 -9.05 13.25
C ASP A 45 2.09 -9.08 13.84
N PHE A 46 2.82 -7.98 13.69
CA PHE A 46 4.15 -7.81 14.28
C PHE A 46 4.56 -6.36 14.46
N VAL A 47 5.40 -6.10 15.44
CA VAL A 47 6.03 -4.79 15.60
C VAL A 47 7.16 -4.66 14.57
N ALA A 48 6.98 -3.82 13.58
CA ALA A 48 7.96 -3.50 12.55
C ALA A 48 8.56 -2.10 12.80
N PRO A 49 9.47 -1.92 13.79
CA PRO A 49 9.92 -0.61 14.21
C PRO A 49 10.78 0.10 13.16
N LEU A 50 11.44 -0.65 12.28
CA LEU A 50 12.32 -0.10 11.26
C LEU A 50 11.61 0.03 9.90
N ILE A 51 11.90 1.11 9.18
CA ILE A 51 11.39 1.34 7.82
C ILE A 51 11.77 0.18 6.90
N GLU A 52 13.00 -0.31 7.01
CA GLU A 52 13.51 -1.42 6.19
C GLU A 52 12.67 -2.69 6.34
N MET A 53 12.21 -3.02 7.55
CA MET A 53 11.35 -4.18 7.79
C MET A 53 10.03 -4.07 7.01
N ARG A 54 9.41 -2.91 7.02
CA ARG A 54 8.16 -2.64 6.31
C ARG A 54 8.34 -2.68 4.80
N ASN A 55 9.41 -2.03 4.30
CA ASN A 55 9.73 -2.01 2.88
C ASN A 55 10.06 -3.41 2.33
N ASN A 56 10.74 -4.23 3.11
CA ASN A 56 11.08 -5.61 2.71
C ASN A 56 9.87 -6.55 2.80
N PHE A 57 8.95 -6.30 3.73
CA PHE A 57 7.74 -7.11 3.87
C PHE A 57 6.79 -6.94 2.69
N LYS A 58 6.64 -5.73 2.13
CA LYS A 58 5.79 -5.42 0.96
C LYS A 58 4.36 -5.91 1.12
N ALA A 59 3.71 -5.50 2.20
CA ALA A 59 2.30 -5.79 2.41
C ALA A 59 1.43 -5.17 1.30
N ASP A 60 0.34 -5.86 0.91
CA ASP A 60 -0.69 -5.28 0.04
C ASP A 60 -1.44 -4.15 0.75
N TRP A 61 -1.60 -4.27 2.08
CA TRP A 61 -2.22 -3.29 2.96
C TRP A 61 -1.42 -3.13 4.23
N THR A 62 -1.15 -1.90 4.60
CA THR A 62 -0.48 -1.54 5.85
C THR A 62 -1.45 -0.85 6.79
N ILE A 63 -1.74 -1.49 7.93
CA ILE A 63 -2.57 -0.93 8.98
C ILE A 63 -1.66 -0.50 10.13
N TRP A 64 -1.52 0.79 10.34
CA TRP A 64 -0.75 1.33 11.45
C TRP A 64 -1.63 1.50 12.70
N ILE A 65 -1.36 0.72 13.73
CA ILE A 65 -2.02 0.82 15.02
C ILE A 65 -1.28 1.87 15.86
N ASP A 66 -1.79 3.09 15.86
CA ASP A 66 -1.25 4.26 16.58
C ASP A 66 -2.12 4.63 17.79
N THR A 67 -2.41 3.66 18.64
CA THR A 67 -3.32 3.82 19.79
C THR A 67 -2.60 4.14 21.10
N ILE A 68 -1.26 3.99 21.14
CA ILE A 68 -0.44 4.28 22.32
C ILE A 68 0.80 5.06 21.92
N ARG A 69 1.30 5.93 22.80
CA ARG A 69 2.50 6.75 22.53
C ARG A 69 3.79 6.03 22.90
N GLU A 70 3.75 5.24 23.95
CA GLU A 70 4.89 4.45 24.40
C GLU A 70 4.46 3.01 24.60
N GLY A 71 5.16 2.11 23.93
CA GLY A 71 4.98 0.68 24.08
C GLY A 71 5.69 0.15 25.35
N ARG A 72 5.42 -1.10 25.65
CA ARG A 72 5.92 -1.84 26.83
C ARG A 72 7.45 -1.96 26.86
N TYR A 73 8.11 -1.93 25.69
CA TYR A 73 9.55 -2.19 25.56
C TYR A 73 10.29 -0.94 25.12
N ALA A 74 11.16 -0.42 26.02
CA ALA A 74 11.89 0.82 25.82
C ALA A 74 12.89 0.78 24.64
N ASP A 75 13.47 -0.37 24.36
CA ASP A 75 14.36 -0.60 23.21
C ASP A 75 13.59 -0.48 21.89
N THR A 76 12.41 -1.07 21.81
CA THR A 76 11.52 -0.99 20.65
C THR A 76 11.03 0.43 20.42
N ASN A 77 10.66 1.16 21.49
CA ASN A 77 10.24 2.55 21.41
C ASN A 77 11.34 3.45 20.82
N LYS A 78 12.60 3.21 21.19
CA LYS A 78 13.76 3.96 20.66
C LYS A 78 14.06 3.68 19.19
N MET A 79 13.75 2.47 18.72
CA MET A 79 13.97 2.07 17.33
C MET A 79 12.81 2.45 16.43
N PHE A 80 11.64 2.72 16.97
CA PHE A 80 10.42 2.91 16.19
C PHE A 80 10.49 4.19 15.39
N VAL A 81 10.37 4.04 14.07
CA VAL A 81 10.21 5.15 13.13
C VAL A 81 8.78 5.10 12.61
N GLU A 82 8.06 6.21 12.72
CA GLU A 82 6.68 6.29 12.23
C GLU A 82 6.59 5.91 10.75
N PRO A 83 5.57 5.14 10.33
CA PRO A 83 5.35 4.85 8.92
C PRO A 83 5.04 6.13 8.13
N GLU A 84 5.78 6.37 7.06
CA GLU A 84 5.48 7.45 6.11
C GLU A 84 4.36 7.04 5.14
N VAL A 85 4.23 5.73 4.87
CA VAL A 85 3.23 5.16 3.98
C VAL A 85 2.44 4.09 4.73
N TYR A 86 1.14 4.25 4.75
CA TYR A 86 0.17 3.30 5.31
C TYR A 86 -1.19 3.50 4.64
N ASP A 87 -2.01 2.47 4.63
CA ASP A 87 -3.36 2.54 4.08
C ASP A 87 -4.36 2.98 5.16
N PHE A 88 -4.17 2.50 6.39
CA PHE A 88 -5.03 2.86 7.52
C PHE A 88 -4.19 3.24 8.73
N ARG A 89 -4.62 4.28 9.45
CA ARG A 89 -4.06 4.67 10.74
C ARG A 89 -5.14 4.63 11.80
N ILE A 90 -4.97 3.75 12.77
CA ILE A 90 -5.93 3.55 13.87
C ILE A 90 -5.41 4.28 15.10
N THR A 91 -6.13 5.32 15.53
CA THR A 91 -5.69 6.24 16.60
C THR A 91 -6.44 6.08 17.92
N GLU A 92 -7.48 5.25 17.95
CA GLU A 92 -8.28 5.01 19.14
C GLU A 92 -8.53 3.52 19.37
N GLN A 93 -8.62 3.10 20.62
CA GLN A 93 -8.89 1.71 21.01
C GLN A 93 -10.40 1.39 20.92
N ASN A 94 -10.90 1.30 19.70
CA ASN A 94 -12.27 0.91 19.39
C ASN A 94 -12.25 -0.09 18.23
N ALA A 95 -12.01 -1.36 18.55
CA ALA A 95 -11.84 -2.40 17.56
C ALA A 95 -13.08 -2.58 16.66
N GLU A 96 -14.29 -2.54 17.22
CA GLU A 96 -15.54 -2.75 16.48
C GLU A 96 -15.68 -1.72 15.36
N LYS A 97 -15.50 -0.43 15.68
CA LYS A 97 -15.55 0.66 14.71
C LYS A 97 -14.54 0.48 13.57
N TRP A 98 -13.30 0.12 13.91
CA TRP A 98 -12.22 0.05 12.93
C TRP A 98 -12.24 -1.21 12.09
N VAL A 99 -12.68 -2.34 12.64
CA VAL A 99 -12.76 -3.61 11.90
C VAL A 99 -13.71 -3.50 10.72
N ASP A 100 -14.92 -2.99 10.94
CA ASP A 100 -15.90 -2.83 9.86
C ASP A 100 -15.38 -1.86 8.79
N PHE A 101 -14.83 -0.71 9.21
CA PHE A 101 -14.28 0.28 8.31
C PHE A 101 -13.14 -0.29 7.43
N VAL A 102 -12.16 -0.96 8.03
CA VAL A 102 -11.02 -1.54 7.31
C VAL A 102 -11.46 -2.69 6.42
N ALA A 103 -12.34 -3.58 6.93
CA ALA A 103 -12.82 -4.72 6.18
C ALA A 103 -13.63 -4.31 4.94
N GLU A 104 -14.50 -3.32 5.07
CA GLU A 104 -15.27 -2.79 3.95
C GLU A 104 -14.34 -2.24 2.85
N HIS A 105 -13.32 -1.47 3.22
CA HIS A 105 -12.38 -0.91 2.26
C HIS A 105 -11.54 -1.97 1.56
N ILE A 106 -11.00 -2.95 2.29
CA ILE A 106 -10.22 -4.04 1.72
C ILE A 106 -11.08 -4.92 0.81
N LEU A 107 -12.30 -5.25 1.23
CA LEU A 107 -13.22 -6.08 0.45
C LEU A 107 -13.70 -5.34 -0.80
N ASP A 108 -13.98 -4.04 -0.70
CA ASP A 108 -14.38 -3.21 -1.84
C ASP A 108 -13.26 -3.11 -2.88
N ASP A 109 -12.02 -2.90 -2.43
CA ASP A 109 -10.87 -2.85 -3.33
C ASP A 109 -10.64 -4.16 -4.09
N ARG A 110 -10.85 -5.31 -3.47
CA ARG A 110 -10.80 -6.61 -4.16
C ARG A 110 -11.95 -6.87 -5.14
N ARG A 111 -13.05 -6.20 -5.00
CA ARG A 111 -14.14 -6.21 -5.98
C ARG A 111 -13.81 -5.37 -7.21
N ARG A 112 -12.81 -4.51 -7.13
CA ARG A 112 -12.32 -3.77 -8.29
C ARG A 112 -11.65 -4.75 -9.24
N PRO A 113 -11.98 -4.72 -10.52
CA PRO A 113 -11.36 -5.60 -11.48
C PRO A 113 -9.84 -5.32 -11.50
N VAL A 114 -9.06 -6.32 -11.11
CA VAL A 114 -7.61 -6.29 -11.29
C VAL A 114 -7.32 -6.06 -12.77
N PHE A 115 -6.35 -5.20 -13.09
CA PHE A 115 -5.95 -4.94 -14.45
C PHE A 115 -5.52 -6.24 -15.13
N ASP A 116 -6.23 -6.62 -16.19
CA ASP A 116 -5.98 -7.86 -16.93
C ASP A 116 -5.40 -7.54 -18.31
N TRP A 117 -4.12 -7.85 -18.51
CA TRP A 117 -3.41 -7.65 -19.78
C TRP A 117 -4.00 -8.40 -20.98
N LYS A 118 -4.87 -9.37 -20.75
CA LYS A 118 -5.56 -10.15 -21.80
C LYS A 118 -6.91 -9.55 -22.19
N ARG A 119 -7.41 -8.58 -21.44
CA ARG A 119 -8.68 -7.91 -21.72
C ARG A 119 -8.49 -6.70 -22.62
N GLU A 120 -9.55 -6.34 -23.34
CA GLU A 120 -9.60 -5.09 -24.10
C GLU A 120 -9.30 -3.91 -23.16
N THR A 121 -8.32 -3.10 -23.57
CA THR A 121 -7.80 -1.99 -22.77
C THR A 121 -7.64 -0.75 -23.63
N VAL A 122 -8.14 0.37 -23.15
CA VAL A 122 -7.88 1.66 -23.80
C VAL A 122 -6.64 2.29 -23.19
N GLN A 123 -5.74 2.76 -24.06
CA GLN A 123 -4.58 3.54 -23.65
C GLN A 123 -4.86 5.03 -23.86
N MET A 124 -4.63 5.81 -22.81
CA MET A 124 -4.64 7.26 -22.87
C MET A 124 -3.19 7.76 -22.83
N LEU A 125 -2.66 8.19 -23.96
CA LEU A 125 -1.32 8.76 -24.04
C LEU A 125 -1.40 10.29 -24.05
N GLY A 126 -0.78 10.96 -23.10
CA GLY A 126 -0.81 12.41 -23.01
C GLY A 126 0.34 13.01 -22.19
N ARG A 127 0.42 14.33 -22.20
CA ARG A 127 1.36 15.09 -21.36
C ARG A 127 0.81 15.33 -19.95
N TRP A 128 -0.51 15.42 -19.83
CA TRP A 128 -1.27 15.60 -18.56
C TRP A 128 -0.78 16.81 -17.73
N GLN A 129 -0.61 17.96 -18.38
CA GLN A 129 0.02 19.14 -17.79
C GLN A 129 -0.87 20.40 -17.87
N PRO A 130 -1.76 20.63 -16.94
CA PRO A 130 -2.19 19.74 -15.87
C PRO A 130 -3.31 18.76 -16.32
N TRP A 131 -3.62 17.79 -15.48
CA TRP A 131 -4.86 17.04 -15.58
C TRP A 131 -6.04 17.98 -15.26
N HIS A 132 -7.11 17.91 -16.04
CA HIS A 132 -8.30 18.75 -15.90
C HIS A 132 -9.59 17.96 -16.18
N ASP A 133 -10.75 18.54 -15.90
CA ASP A 133 -12.04 17.87 -16.00
C ASP A 133 -12.33 17.22 -17.36
N GLY A 134 -11.85 17.79 -18.45
CA GLY A 134 -11.95 17.16 -19.77
C GLY A 134 -11.21 15.83 -19.88
N HIS A 135 -10.03 15.72 -19.26
CA HIS A 135 -9.28 14.46 -19.19
C HIS A 135 -10.02 13.46 -18.31
N ARG A 136 -10.55 13.92 -17.15
CA ARG A 136 -11.31 13.11 -16.23
C ARG A 136 -12.58 12.55 -16.89
N TRP A 137 -13.34 13.39 -17.56
CA TRP A 137 -14.54 12.98 -18.29
C TRP A 137 -14.24 11.90 -19.34
N LEU A 138 -13.16 12.09 -20.12
CA LEU A 138 -12.73 11.11 -21.10
C LEU A 138 -12.33 9.78 -20.43
N PHE A 139 -11.55 9.85 -19.35
CA PHE A 139 -11.13 8.67 -18.59
C PHE A 139 -12.32 7.87 -18.07
N GLU A 140 -13.26 8.53 -17.40
CA GLU A 140 -14.45 7.90 -16.83
C GLU A 140 -15.31 7.22 -17.91
N ARG A 141 -15.45 7.87 -19.06
CA ARG A 141 -16.19 7.32 -20.21
C ARG A 141 -15.51 6.09 -20.83
N LEU A 142 -14.20 6.11 -20.94
CA LEU A 142 -13.41 4.98 -21.45
C LEU A 142 -13.41 3.82 -20.45
N LEU A 143 -13.26 4.12 -19.16
CA LEU A 143 -13.32 3.14 -18.09
C LEU A 143 -14.69 2.44 -18.05
N ALA A 144 -15.77 3.19 -18.19
CA ALA A 144 -17.14 2.63 -18.25
C ALA A 144 -17.34 1.71 -19.46
N ARG A 145 -16.61 1.95 -20.57
CA ARG A 145 -16.74 1.14 -21.80
C ARG A 145 -15.94 -0.16 -21.75
N THR A 146 -14.69 -0.11 -21.24
CA THR A 146 -13.76 -1.25 -21.31
C THR A 146 -13.50 -1.90 -19.95
N GLY A 147 -13.89 -1.23 -18.87
CA GLY A 147 -13.62 -1.69 -17.49
C GLY A 147 -12.17 -1.52 -17.04
N GLN A 148 -11.28 -1.12 -17.96
CA GLN A 148 -9.88 -0.82 -17.62
C GLN A 148 -9.25 0.16 -18.61
N VAL A 149 -8.40 1.07 -18.08
CA VAL A 149 -7.71 2.11 -18.84
C VAL A 149 -6.27 2.22 -18.37
N VAL A 150 -5.33 2.29 -19.30
CA VAL A 150 -3.93 2.61 -19.01
C VAL A 150 -3.67 4.07 -19.35
N ILE A 151 -3.18 4.83 -18.37
CA ILE A 151 -2.73 6.20 -18.59
C ILE A 151 -1.21 6.20 -18.75
N GLN A 152 -0.77 6.64 -19.91
CA GLN A 152 0.65 6.79 -20.22
C GLN A 152 1.05 8.27 -20.22
N VAL A 153 2.05 8.60 -19.43
CA VAL A 153 2.63 9.95 -19.36
C VAL A 153 3.72 10.06 -20.40
N ARG A 154 3.55 10.99 -21.36
CA ARG A 154 4.59 11.28 -22.32
C ARG A 154 5.71 12.08 -21.65
N ASP A 155 6.92 11.55 -21.71
CA ASP A 155 8.12 12.30 -21.33
C ASP A 155 8.41 13.37 -22.39
N VAL A 156 8.26 14.62 -21.99
CA VAL A 156 8.61 15.77 -22.82
C VAL A 156 9.82 16.41 -22.16
N GLN A 157 10.99 16.09 -22.67
CA GLN A 157 12.23 16.65 -22.13
C GLN A 157 12.27 18.16 -22.30
N GLY A 158 12.57 18.83 -21.21
CA GLY A 158 12.78 20.27 -21.14
C GLY A 158 11.51 21.08 -20.88
N TRP A 159 11.71 22.13 -20.08
CA TRP A 159 10.68 23.10 -19.77
C TRP A 159 10.46 24.02 -20.97
N GLN A 160 9.29 23.96 -21.55
CA GLN A 160 8.81 24.90 -22.56
C GLN A 160 7.40 25.33 -22.18
N GLY A 161 6.99 26.55 -22.51
CA GLY A 161 5.80 27.23 -22.02
C GLY A 161 4.49 26.43 -21.94
N SER A 162 4.32 25.38 -22.75
CA SER A 162 3.18 24.47 -22.68
C SER A 162 3.42 23.22 -21.81
N ASN A 163 4.60 23.06 -21.21
CA ASN A 163 4.99 21.93 -20.35
C ASN A 163 5.59 22.46 -19.06
N PRO A 164 4.77 22.98 -18.11
CA PRO A 164 5.26 23.65 -16.91
C PRO A 164 5.82 22.68 -15.85
N PHE A 165 5.66 21.39 -16.03
CA PHE A 165 6.08 20.40 -15.05
C PHE A 165 7.02 19.36 -15.67
N GLU A 166 8.01 18.96 -14.89
CA GLU A 166 8.87 17.81 -15.17
C GLU A 166 8.06 16.50 -15.14
N VAL A 167 8.47 15.50 -15.91
CA VAL A 167 7.76 14.22 -16.06
C VAL A 167 7.54 13.52 -14.74
N GLU A 168 8.50 13.56 -13.83
CA GLU A 168 8.38 12.91 -12.50
C GLU A 168 7.31 13.59 -11.64
N LYS A 169 7.17 14.89 -11.73
CA LYS A 169 6.10 15.63 -11.05
C LYS A 169 4.73 15.30 -11.63
N VAL A 170 4.64 15.15 -12.95
CA VAL A 170 3.39 14.72 -13.60
C VAL A 170 3.03 13.29 -13.19
N LYS A 171 3.99 12.38 -13.13
CA LYS A 171 3.78 11.01 -12.62
C LYS A 171 3.26 11.01 -11.17
N SER A 172 3.83 11.85 -10.31
CA SER A 172 3.36 12.01 -8.93
C SER A 172 1.91 12.47 -8.88
N PHE A 173 1.53 13.49 -9.64
CA PHE A 173 0.13 13.94 -9.73
C PHE A 173 -0.80 12.84 -10.25
N MET A 174 -0.36 12.06 -11.23
CA MET A 174 -1.16 10.96 -11.75
C MET A 174 -1.31 9.82 -10.74
N GLN A 175 -0.31 9.59 -9.90
CA GLN A 175 -0.39 8.60 -8.82
C GLN A 175 -1.35 9.06 -7.72
N GLU A 176 -1.33 10.33 -7.34
CA GLU A 176 -2.30 10.90 -6.40
C GLU A 176 -3.73 10.80 -6.95
N LEU A 177 -3.91 11.13 -8.23
CA LEU A 177 -5.20 11.01 -8.91
C LEU A 177 -5.69 9.56 -8.95
N LYS A 178 -4.81 8.61 -9.25
CA LYS A 178 -5.09 7.18 -9.20
C LYS A 178 -5.64 6.78 -7.82
N ASN A 179 -4.98 7.21 -6.76
CA ASN A 179 -5.40 6.92 -5.38
C ASN A 179 -6.77 7.53 -5.06
N GLN A 180 -7.04 8.77 -5.52
CA GLN A 180 -8.33 9.45 -5.33
C GLN A 180 -9.48 8.80 -6.12
N LEU A 181 -9.19 8.28 -7.31
CA LEU A 181 -10.17 7.59 -8.17
C LEU A 181 -10.30 6.11 -7.83
N GLY A 182 -9.54 5.64 -6.85
CA GLY A 182 -9.55 4.26 -6.41
C GLY A 182 -9.02 3.28 -7.45
N GLY A 183 -8.06 3.69 -8.26
CA GLY A 183 -7.39 2.82 -9.24
C GLY A 183 -6.24 2.01 -8.63
N ASN A 184 -6.03 0.81 -9.13
CA ASN A 184 -4.83 0.00 -8.90
C ASN A 184 -3.69 0.44 -9.81
#